data_0e5810ebc194e78703434c2c2b887e64
#
_entry.id   0e5810ebc194e78703434c2c2b887e64
#
_cell.length_a   1.000
_cell.length_b   1.000
_cell.length_c   1.000
_cell.angle_alpha   90.00
_cell.angle_beta   90.00
_cell.angle_gamma   90.00
#
_symmetry.space_group_name_H-M   'P 1'
#
loop_
_entity.id
_entity.type
_entity.pdbx_description
1 polymer ?
#
loop_
_entity_poly.entity_id
_entity_poly.type
_entity_poly.pdbx_seq_one_letter_code
_entity_poly.pdbx_strand_id
1 'polypeptide(L)'
;MLRLATEDDIPALHLLIEASVRGLQAQDYSPAQIEGALGTVLGLDTQLIRDRTYFVAEPVVDAEGRAQSAGGRTPLAGCGGWSKRRTLFGADRGPGRVPDLLDPSTEAAKVRAIFVHPNFARRGLGTHILARVEAEARAAGFKLYEMGSTLTGVPLYRLKGYVEVERIEVPLQNGEFLPVVKMVKSPA
;
A
#
# COMPACT_ATOMS: atom_id res chain seq x y z
N MET A 1 5.66 -14.99 5.92
CA MET A 1 4.76 -15.58 4.89
C MET A 1 3.75 -14.52 4.44
N LEU A 2 3.30 -14.52 3.16
CA LEU A 2 2.20 -13.66 2.68
C LEU A 2 0.89 -14.44 2.70
N ARG A 3 -0.15 -13.90 3.34
CA ARG A 3 -1.52 -14.43 3.33
C ARG A 3 -2.54 -13.32 3.06
N LEU A 4 -3.76 -13.69 2.72
CA LEU A 4 -4.87 -12.76 2.66
C LEU A 4 -5.13 -12.14 4.04
N ALA A 5 -5.40 -10.84 4.05
CA ALA A 5 -5.86 -10.13 5.24
C ALA A 5 -7.30 -10.50 5.56
N THR A 6 -7.62 -10.52 6.84
CA THR A 6 -8.97 -10.68 7.39
C THR A 6 -9.37 -9.45 8.21
N GLU A 7 -10.63 -9.34 8.60
CA GLU A 7 -11.07 -8.24 9.45
C GLU A 7 -10.38 -8.24 10.82
N ASP A 8 -9.96 -9.41 11.32
CA ASP A 8 -9.20 -9.54 12.57
C ASP A 8 -7.81 -8.88 12.51
N ASP A 9 -7.26 -8.67 11.30
CA ASP A 9 -5.99 -7.99 11.10
C ASP A 9 -6.08 -6.46 11.20
N ILE A 10 -7.28 -5.88 11.17
CA ILE A 10 -7.50 -4.43 11.10
C ILE A 10 -6.73 -3.67 12.20
N PRO A 11 -6.77 -4.07 13.49
CA PRO A 11 -6.02 -3.36 14.53
C PRO A 11 -4.50 -3.39 14.28
N ALA A 12 -3.96 -4.53 13.85
CA ALA A 12 -2.53 -4.68 13.56
C ALA A 12 -2.12 -3.91 12.29
N LEU A 13 -3.01 -3.84 11.30
CA LEU A 13 -2.80 -3.05 10.08
C LEU A 13 -2.73 -1.55 10.36
N HIS A 14 -3.56 -1.01 11.23
CA HIS A 14 -3.47 0.40 11.64
C HIS A 14 -2.11 0.71 12.26
N LEU A 15 -1.64 -0.14 13.18
CA LEU A 15 -0.32 0.03 13.82
C LEU A 15 0.83 -0.07 12.81
N LEU A 16 0.76 -1.03 11.89
CA LEU A 16 1.75 -1.19 10.83
C LEU A 16 1.81 0.04 9.93
N ILE A 17 0.66 0.52 9.46
CA ILE A 17 0.58 1.67 8.55
C ILE A 17 1.13 2.92 9.23
N GLU A 18 0.73 3.19 10.46
CA GLU A 18 1.24 4.33 11.22
C GLU A 18 2.76 4.25 11.41
N ALA A 19 3.29 3.09 11.83
CA ALA A 19 4.72 2.88 11.98
C ALA A 19 5.48 3.06 10.66
N SER A 20 4.93 2.54 9.56
CA SER A 20 5.50 2.68 8.21
C SER A 20 5.56 4.14 7.76
N VAL A 21 4.46 4.86 7.90
CA VAL A 21 4.35 6.26 7.46
C VAL A 21 5.30 7.13 8.28
N ARG A 22 5.26 7.05 9.60
CA ARG A 22 6.12 7.87 10.48
C ARG A 22 7.61 7.51 10.34
N GLY A 23 7.92 6.23 10.17
CA GLY A 23 9.31 5.75 10.15
C GLY A 23 9.99 5.81 8.79
N LEU A 24 9.27 5.74 7.69
CA LEU A 24 9.87 5.65 6.36
C LEU A 24 9.60 6.84 5.45
N GLN A 25 8.59 7.65 5.71
CA GLN A 25 8.20 8.74 4.81
C GLN A 25 8.65 10.13 5.30
N ALA A 26 9.23 10.24 6.49
CA ALA A 26 9.66 11.50 7.07
C ALA A 26 10.82 12.21 6.32
N GLN A 27 11.47 11.52 5.38
CA GLN A 27 12.49 12.11 4.51
C GLN A 27 11.89 12.84 3.30
N ASP A 28 10.67 12.48 2.92
CA ASP A 28 10.01 12.97 1.70
C ASP A 28 8.83 13.88 1.99
N TYR A 29 8.29 13.83 3.22
CA TYR A 29 7.13 14.62 3.65
C TYR A 29 7.39 15.33 4.98
N SER A 30 6.84 16.53 5.12
CA SER A 30 6.88 17.26 6.38
C SER A 30 6.04 16.58 7.49
N PRO A 31 6.33 16.85 8.77
CA PRO A 31 5.48 16.37 9.86
C PRO A 31 4.01 16.75 9.68
N ALA A 32 3.71 17.97 9.22
CA ALA A 32 2.35 18.44 8.99
C ALA A 32 1.64 17.65 7.88
N GLN A 33 2.36 17.31 6.79
CA GLN A 33 1.84 16.47 5.72
C GLN A 33 1.55 15.05 6.22
N ILE A 34 2.45 14.48 7.02
CA ILE A 34 2.25 13.14 7.60
C ILE A 34 1.02 13.12 8.51
N GLU A 35 0.88 14.07 9.43
CA GLU A 35 -0.28 14.15 10.33
C GLU A 35 -1.59 14.35 9.57
N GLY A 36 -1.61 15.21 8.56
CA GLY A 36 -2.81 15.45 7.74
C GLY A 36 -3.20 14.27 6.84
N ALA A 37 -2.23 13.44 6.44
CA ALA A 37 -2.44 12.33 5.53
C ALA A 37 -2.81 11.02 6.24
N LEU A 38 -2.38 10.82 7.49
CA LEU A 38 -2.68 9.62 8.25
C LEU A 38 -4.18 9.41 8.43
N GLY A 39 -4.65 8.19 8.13
CA GLY A 39 -6.06 7.80 8.23
C GLY A 39 -6.96 8.32 7.09
N THR A 40 -6.43 9.13 6.19
CA THR A 40 -7.15 9.67 5.02
C THR A 40 -6.50 9.22 3.71
N VAL A 41 -5.41 9.84 3.29
CA VAL A 41 -4.67 9.43 2.08
C VAL A 41 -3.79 8.22 2.37
N LEU A 42 -3.09 8.24 3.50
CA LEU A 42 -2.21 7.17 3.98
C LEU A 42 -2.91 6.40 5.10
N GLY A 43 -3.54 5.29 4.74
CA GLY A 43 -4.29 4.49 5.70
C GLY A 43 -4.86 3.23 5.09
N LEU A 44 -5.62 2.50 5.92
CA LEU A 44 -6.27 1.26 5.54
C LEU A 44 -7.53 1.54 4.71
N ASP A 45 -7.67 0.82 3.61
CA ASP A 45 -8.91 0.68 2.85
C ASP A 45 -9.51 -0.71 3.12
N THR A 46 -10.51 -0.78 4.00
CA THR A 46 -11.15 -2.05 4.38
C THR A 46 -11.89 -2.71 3.22
N GLN A 47 -12.23 -1.95 2.18
CA GLN A 47 -12.83 -2.52 0.97
C GLN A 47 -11.90 -3.54 0.30
N LEU A 48 -10.57 -3.36 0.39
CA LEU A 48 -9.61 -4.32 -0.15
C LEU A 48 -9.66 -5.67 0.60
N ILE A 49 -9.92 -5.64 1.91
CA ILE A 49 -10.11 -6.86 2.70
C ILE A 49 -11.40 -7.57 2.30
N ARG A 50 -12.51 -6.84 2.19
CA ARG A 50 -13.81 -7.38 1.75
C ARG A 50 -13.76 -7.93 0.34
N ASP A 51 -13.03 -7.27 -0.56
CA ASP A 51 -12.81 -7.73 -1.95
C ASP A 51 -11.83 -8.91 -2.04
N ARG A 52 -11.18 -9.31 -0.92
CA ARG A 52 -10.18 -10.37 -0.83
C ARG A 52 -8.96 -10.12 -1.73
N THR A 53 -8.52 -8.88 -1.79
CA THR A 53 -7.41 -8.42 -2.63
C THR A 53 -6.29 -7.77 -1.82
N TYR A 54 -6.33 -7.88 -0.49
CA TYR A 54 -5.34 -7.33 0.43
C TYR A 54 -4.55 -8.44 1.13
N PHE A 55 -3.25 -8.27 1.22
CA PHE A 55 -2.32 -9.25 1.79
C PHE A 55 -1.58 -8.65 2.98
N VAL A 56 -1.28 -9.50 3.96
CA VAL A 56 -0.39 -9.21 5.08
C VAL A 56 0.84 -10.10 5.01
N ALA A 57 1.98 -9.53 5.37
CA ALA A 57 3.24 -10.24 5.56
C ALA A 57 3.46 -10.45 7.06
N GLU A 58 3.50 -11.70 7.47
CA GLU A 58 3.90 -12.07 8.81
C GLU A 58 5.42 -12.15 8.89
N PRO A 59 6.03 -11.72 10.00
CA PRO A 59 7.46 -11.92 10.22
C PRO A 59 7.79 -13.41 10.20
N VAL A 60 8.97 -13.73 9.71
CA VAL A 60 9.53 -15.07 9.91
C VAL A 60 9.97 -15.16 11.37
N VAL A 61 9.40 -16.08 12.10
CA VAL A 61 9.84 -16.46 13.46
C VAL A 61 11.05 -17.40 13.34
N ASP A 62 12.02 -17.26 14.23
CA ASP A 62 13.11 -18.23 14.34
C ASP A 62 12.58 -19.61 14.82
N ALA A 63 13.47 -20.60 14.85
CA ALA A 63 13.12 -21.96 15.28
C ALA A 63 12.64 -22.04 16.75
N GLU A 64 12.94 -21.02 17.55
CA GLU A 64 12.51 -20.84 18.94
C GLU A 64 11.17 -20.06 19.06
N GLY A 65 10.52 -19.74 17.93
CA GLY A 65 9.24 -19.00 17.91
C GLY A 65 9.38 -17.52 18.29
N ARG A 66 10.61 -16.98 18.28
CA ARG A 66 10.86 -15.57 18.57
C ARG A 66 10.73 -14.77 17.29
N ALA A 67 9.71 -13.95 17.23
CA ALA A 67 9.71 -12.84 16.30
C ALA A 67 10.71 -11.80 16.79
N GLN A 68 11.50 -11.24 15.88
CA GLN A 68 12.35 -10.10 16.19
C GLN A 68 11.49 -8.88 16.55
N SER A 69 10.93 -8.83 17.75
CA SER A 69 10.25 -7.64 18.25
C SER A 69 10.40 -7.47 19.76
N ALA A 70 10.70 -6.27 20.14
CA ALA A 70 10.58 -5.81 21.52
C ALA A 70 9.08 -5.55 21.81
N GLY A 71 8.44 -6.41 22.64
CA GLY A 71 7.11 -6.13 23.20
C GLY A 71 5.97 -6.99 22.65
N GLY A 72 5.80 -8.17 23.17
CA GLY A 72 4.54 -8.92 23.44
C GLY A 72 3.63 -9.40 22.29
N ARG A 73 3.51 -8.71 21.18
CA ARG A 73 2.81 -9.14 19.95
C ARG A 73 3.70 -8.85 18.76
N THR A 74 3.95 -9.85 17.96
CA THR A 74 4.76 -9.67 16.74
C THR A 74 4.02 -8.75 15.77
N PRO A 75 4.57 -7.55 15.43
CA PRO A 75 3.93 -6.67 14.48
C PRO A 75 3.93 -7.31 13.09
N LEU A 76 2.93 -7.02 12.27
CA LEU A 76 2.97 -7.35 10.85
C LEU A 76 4.21 -6.73 10.20
N ALA A 77 4.89 -7.48 9.35
CA ALA A 77 6.10 -7.00 8.66
C ALA A 77 5.76 -6.06 7.49
N GLY A 78 4.61 -6.25 6.87
CA GLY A 78 4.14 -5.44 5.76
C GLY A 78 2.74 -5.81 5.31
N CYS A 79 2.18 -5.01 4.44
CA CYS A 79 0.90 -5.25 3.79
C CYS A 79 0.86 -4.61 2.41
N GLY A 80 -0.10 -5.00 1.61
CA GLY A 80 -0.36 -4.41 0.31
C GLY A 80 -1.41 -5.18 -0.47
N GLY A 81 -2.02 -4.53 -1.44
CA GLY A 81 -3.06 -5.15 -2.23
C GLY A 81 -3.30 -4.47 -3.56
N TRP A 82 -4.38 -4.90 -4.19
CA TRP A 82 -4.86 -4.32 -5.43
C TRP A 82 -6.38 -4.14 -5.39
N SER A 83 -6.90 -3.29 -6.24
CA SER A 83 -8.33 -3.06 -6.34
C SER A 83 -8.79 -3.28 -7.77
N LYS A 84 -9.91 -4.00 -7.89
CA LYS A 84 -10.74 -4.10 -9.08
C LYS A 84 -11.72 -2.92 -9.23
N ARG A 85 -11.53 -1.86 -8.43
CA ARG A 85 -12.37 -0.65 -8.42
C ARG A 85 -11.57 0.57 -8.84
N ARG A 86 -12.26 1.63 -9.25
CA ARG A 86 -11.66 2.85 -9.82
C ARG A 86 -10.90 3.70 -8.81
N THR A 87 -11.11 3.53 -7.50
CA THR A 87 -10.39 4.29 -6.47
C THR A 87 -8.87 4.11 -6.59
N LEU A 88 -8.16 5.18 -6.92
CA LEU A 88 -6.72 5.15 -7.20
C LEU A 88 -5.88 5.04 -5.92
N PHE A 89 -6.22 5.78 -4.88
CA PHE A 89 -5.52 5.81 -3.58
C PHE A 89 -6.49 6.23 -2.45
N GLY A 90 -5.98 6.23 -1.23
CA GLY A 90 -6.69 6.69 -0.03
C GLY A 90 -7.26 5.56 0.82
N ALA A 91 -7.48 5.87 2.10
CA ALA A 91 -8.10 5.02 3.11
C ALA A 91 -9.64 5.07 3.01
N ASP A 92 -10.33 4.41 3.94
CA ASP A 92 -11.80 4.42 4.01
C ASP A 92 -12.40 5.83 4.04
N ARG A 93 -11.71 6.78 4.66
CA ARG A 93 -12.11 8.19 4.76
C ARG A 93 -11.37 9.09 3.76
N GLY A 94 -10.65 8.49 2.82
CA GLY A 94 -9.86 9.23 1.82
C GLY A 94 -10.73 9.93 0.79
N PRO A 95 -10.19 10.97 0.13
CA PRO A 95 -10.85 11.66 -0.96
C PRO A 95 -10.88 10.80 -2.23
N GLY A 96 -11.77 11.14 -3.17
CA GLY A 96 -11.76 10.57 -4.52
C GLY A 96 -12.16 9.08 -4.59
N ARG A 97 -12.97 8.60 -3.66
CA ARG A 97 -13.46 7.21 -3.70
C ARG A 97 -14.42 7.00 -4.86
N VAL A 98 -14.08 6.05 -5.72
CA VAL A 98 -14.91 5.64 -6.87
C VAL A 98 -15.09 4.12 -6.78
N PRO A 99 -16.25 3.65 -6.26
CA PRO A 99 -16.46 2.22 -5.95
C PRO A 99 -16.73 1.35 -7.18
N ASP A 100 -16.94 1.95 -8.36
CA ASP A 100 -17.25 1.23 -9.58
C ASP A 100 -16.17 0.21 -9.95
N LEU A 101 -16.61 -0.91 -10.49
CA LEU A 101 -15.72 -1.97 -10.96
C LEU A 101 -15.04 -1.55 -12.27
N LEU A 102 -13.81 -2.00 -12.40
CA LEU A 102 -12.99 -1.87 -13.60
C LEU A 102 -13.27 -3.03 -14.56
N ASP A 103 -13.17 -2.75 -15.85
CA ASP A 103 -13.12 -3.78 -16.89
C ASP A 103 -11.67 -4.29 -17.05
N PRO A 104 -11.37 -5.56 -16.70
CA PRO A 104 -10.01 -6.09 -16.79
C PRO A 104 -9.44 -6.09 -18.21
N SER A 105 -10.29 -6.07 -19.24
CA SER A 105 -9.87 -6.12 -20.64
C SER A 105 -9.30 -4.79 -21.14
N THR A 106 -9.73 -3.67 -20.55
CA THR A 106 -9.42 -2.32 -21.05
C THR A 106 -8.83 -1.40 -20.00
N GLU A 107 -9.03 -1.68 -18.71
CA GLU A 107 -8.65 -0.80 -17.61
C GLU A 107 -7.53 -1.39 -16.76
N ALA A 108 -6.81 -0.52 -16.02
CA ALA A 108 -5.70 -0.91 -15.16
C ALA A 108 -6.17 -1.26 -13.76
N ALA A 109 -5.74 -2.43 -13.23
CA ALA A 109 -5.87 -2.73 -11.80
C ALA A 109 -5.16 -1.67 -10.96
N LYS A 110 -5.75 -1.26 -9.86
CA LYS A 110 -5.13 -0.29 -8.94
C LYS A 110 -4.27 -1.02 -7.91
N VAL A 111 -2.96 -0.81 -7.94
CA VAL A 111 -2.06 -1.27 -6.86
C VAL A 111 -2.25 -0.33 -5.67
N ARG A 112 -2.49 -0.90 -4.49
CA ARG A 112 -3.00 -0.14 -3.35
C ARG A 112 -2.26 -0.46 -2.05
N ALA A 113 -2.04 0.60 -1.24
CA ALA A 113 -1.76 0.53 0.18
C ALA A 113 -0.62 -0.45 0.55
N ILE A 114 0.51 -0.37 -0.18
CA ILE A 114 1.72 -1.13 0.17
C ILE A 114 2.48 -0.38 1.25
N PHE A 115 2.57 -1.00 2.44
CA PHE A 115 3.31 -0.49 3.58
C PHE A 115 4.23 -1.57 4.13
N VAL A 116 5.41 -1.16 4.58
CA VAL A 116 6.41 -2.04 5.21
C VAL A 116 6.78 -1.47 6.57
N HIS A 117 6.80 -2.29 7.59
CA HIS A 117 7.24 -1.87 8.92
C HIS A 117 8.73 -1.49 8.88
N PRO A 118 9.18 -0.40 9.54
CA PRO A 118 10.56 0.08 9.47
C PRO A 118 11.60 -1.00 9.79
N ASN A 119 11.35 -1.87 10.77
CA ASN A 119 12.24 -2.95 11.15
C ASN A 119 12.45 -4.01 10.06
N PHE A 120 11.58 -4.08 9.06
CA PHE A 120 11.63 -5.02 7.94
C PHE A 120 11.90 -4.33 6.59
N ALA A 121 12.13 -3.01 6.61
CA ALA A 121 12.42 -2.24 5.41
C ALA A 121 13.80 -2.60 4.81
N ARG A 122 13.96 -2.32 3.51
CA ARG A 122 15.20 -2.53 2.75
C ARG A 122 15.67 -4.01 2.66
N ARG A 123 14.78 -4.97 2.92
CA ARG A 123 15.03 -6.42 2.83
C ARG A 123 14.26 -7.09 1.68
N GLY A 124 13.80 -6.31 0.70
CA GLY A 124 13.06 -6.81 -0.46
C GLY A 124 11.57 -7.07 -0.22
N LEU A 125 11.04 -6.86 1.00
CA LEU A 125 9.65 -7.18 1.33
C LEU A 125 8.64 -6.43 0.48
N GLY A 126 8.84 -5.12 0.24
CA GLY A 126 7.96 -4.34 -0.65
C GLY A 126 7.93 -4.88 -2.08
N THR A 127 9.07 -5.33 -2.59
CA THR A 127 9.16 -6.03 -3.89
C THR A 127 8.35 -7.32 -3.90
N HIS A 128 8.44 -8.10 -2.82
CA HIS A 128 7.75 -9.39 -2.72
C HIS A 128 6.23 -9.21 -2.63
N ILE A 129 5.77 -8.21 -1.86
CA ILE A 129 4.36 -7.85 -1.79
C ILE A 129 3.85 -7.38 -3.16
N LEU A 130 4.58 -6.49 -3.84
CA LEU A 130 4.20 -5.99 -5.15
C LEU A 130 4.09 -7.14 -6.19
N ALA A 131 5.04 -8.07 -6.19
CA ALA A 131 5.01 -9.22 -7.09
C ALA A 131 3.77 -10.09 -6.87
N ARG A 132 3.38 -10.33 -5.60
CA ARG A 132 2.15 -11.05 -5.27
C ARG A 132 0.91 -10.30 -5.74
N VAL A 133 0.85 -9.00 -5.50
CA VAL A 133 -0.25 -8.13 -5.91
C VAL A 133 -0.45 -8.14 -7.43
N GLU A 134 0.63 -8.00 -8.20
CA GLU A 134 0.58 -8.06 -9.66
C GLU A 134 0.16 -9.46 -10.17
N ALA A 135 0.63 -10.53 -9.54
CA ALA A 135 0.26 -11.88 -9.91
C ALA A 135 -1.24 -12.15 -9.72
N GLU A 136 -1.80 -11.69 -8.61
CA GLU A 136 -3.23 -11.86 -8.31
C GLU A 136 -4.11 -11.00 -9.24
N ALA A 137 -3.73 -9.75 -9.51
CA ALA A 137 -4.44 -8.90 -10.45
C ALA A 137 -4.39 -9.49 -11.87
N ARG A 138 -3.26 -10.07 -12.28
CA ARG A 138 -3.12 -10.77 -13.55
C ARG A 138 -4.02 -12.01 -13.62
N ALA A 139 -4.08 -12.78 -12.55
CA ALA A 139 -4.96 -13.95 -12.45
C ALA A 139 -6.45 -13.55 -12.55
N ALA A 140 -6.80 -12.34 -12.14
CA ALA A 140 -8.12 -11.75 -12.30
C ALA A 140 -8.38 -11.14 -13.70
N GLY A 141 -7.44 -11.30 -14.65
CA GLY A 141 -7.59 -10.87 -16.03
C GLY A 141 -7.01 -9.50 -16.38
N PHE A 142 -6.48 -8.77 -15.41
CA PHE A 142 -5.88 -7.46 -15.66
C PHE A 142 -4.51 -7.57 -16.33
N LYS A 143 -4.28 -6.71 -17.33
CA LYS A 143 -3.00 -6.62 -18.05
C LYS A 143 -2.25 -5.33 -17.74
N LEU A 144 -2.94 -4.33 -17.24
CA LEU A 144 -2.41 -3.01 -16.92
C LEU A 144 -2.46 -2.77 -15.42
N TYR A 145 -1.49 -2.02 -14.90
CA TYR A 145 -1.43 -1.66 -13.48
C TYR A 145 -1.27 -0.15 -13.34
N GLU A 146 -1.92 0.42 -12.33
CA GLU A 146 -1.87 1.84 -12.03
C GLU A 146 -1.84 2.04 -10.51
N MET A 147 -1.16 3.06 -10.04
CA MET A 147 -1.14 3.41 -8.62
C MET A 147 -0.98 4.92 -8.41
N GLY A 148 -1.39 5.39 -7.22
CA GLY A 148 -0.93 6.63 -6.64
C GLY A 148 0.20 6.34 -5.65
N SER A 149 1.43 6.57 -6.06
CA SER A 149 2.61 6.31 -5.23
C SER A 149 2.93 7.51 -4.34
N THR A 150 3.33 7.25 -3.09
CA THR A 150 4.04 8.26 -2.30
C THR A 150 5.41 8.53 -2.93
N LEU A 151 6.01 9.70 -2.64
CA LEU A 151 7.36 10.04 -3.11
C LEU A 151 8.38 8.98 -2.67
N THR A 152 8.27 8.47 -1.46
CA THR A 152 9.10 7.41 -0.89
C THR A 152 9.00 6.10 -1.69
N GLY A 153 7.84 5.81 -2.27
CA GLY A 153 7.61 4.57 -3.05
C GLY A 153 8.13 4.64 -4.48
N VAL A 154 8.23 5.82 -5.08
CA VAL A 154 8.58 6.03 -6.49
C VAL A 154 9.85 5.28 -6.91
N PRO A 155 10.97 5.30 -6.16
CA PRO A 155 12.18 4.58 -6.57
C PRO A 155 11.97 3.07 -6.72
N LEU A 156 11.19 2.45 -5.82
CA LEU A 156 10.88 1.03 -5.89
C LEU A 156 10.07 0.72 -7.15
N TYR A 157 9.04 1.50 -7.41
CA TYR A 157 8.13 1.24 -8.53
C TYR A 157 8.79 1.47 -9.89
N ARG A 158 9.65 2.49 -10.02
CA ARG A 158 10.51 2.68 -11.21
C ARG A 158 11.36 1.44 -11.50
N LEU A 159 12.02 0.87 -10.47
CA LEU A 159 12.80 -0.37 -10.60
C LEU A 159 11.95 -1.58 -11.01
N LYS A 160 10.64 -1.53 -10.80
CA LYS A 160 9.69 -2.58 -11.17
C LYS A 160 8.95 -2.31 -12.48
N GLY A 161 9.40 -1.32 -13.24
CA GLY A 161 8.90 -1.03 -14.59
C GLY A 161 7.68 -0.11 -14.62
N TYR A 162 7.34 0.55 -13.50
CA TYR A 162 6.32 1.60 -13.51
C TYR A 162 6.90 2.91 -14.02
N VAL A 163 6.10 3.62 -14.80
CA VAL A 163 6.42 4.92 -15.38
C VAL A 163 5.53 5.97 -14.72
N GLU A 164 6.12 7.11 -14.37
CA GLU A 164 5.37 8.27 -13.86
C GLU A 164 4.55 8.91 -14.98
N VAL A 165 3.29 9.22 -14.69
CA VAL A 165 2.37 9.85 -15.65
C VAL A 165 1.98 11.24 -15.19
N GLU A 166 1.72 11.42 -13.90
CA GLU A 166 1.16 12.65 -13.35
C GLU A 166 1.58 12.81 -11.89
N ARG A 167 1.77 14.06 -11.46
CA ARG A 167 1.93 14.42 -10.06
C ARG A 167 0.66 15.09 -9.57
N ILE A 168 0.09 14.56 -8.49
CA ILE A 168 -1.18 14.99 -7.91
C ILE A 168 -0.90 15.62 -6.55
N GLU A 169 -1.34 16.84 -6.34
CA GLU A 169 -1.31 17.51 -5.03
C GLU A 169 -2.64 17.25 -4.33
N VAL A 170 -2.65 16.30 -3.39
CA VAL A 170 -3.87 15.89 -2.68
C VAL A 170 -4.11 16.85 -1.50
N PRO A 171 -5.23 17.59 -1.47
CA PRO A 171 -5.53 18.49 -0.34
C PRO A 171 -5.80 17.69 0.93
N LEU A 172 -5.21 18.13 2.03
CA LEU A 172 -5.37 17.56 3.37
C LEU A 172 -6.28 18.42 4.23
N GLN A 173 -6.91 17.81 5.25
CA GLN A 173 -7.85 18.51 6.13
C GLN A 173 -7.21 19.61 6.97
N ASN A 174 -5.89 19.55 7.20
CA ASN A 174 -5.13 20.57 7.93
C ASN A 174 -4.62 21.73 7.04
N GLY A 175 -5.07 21.81 5.78
CA GLY A 175 -4.68 22.85 4.83
C GLY A 175 -3.38 22.59 4.08
N GLU A 176 -2.67 21.50 4.38
CA GLU A 176 -1.50 21.05 3.62
C GLU A 176 -1.90 20.32 2.35
N PHE A 177 -0.93 20.08 1.49
CA PHE A 177 -1.07 19.22 0.30
C PHE A 177 -0.08 18.05 0.38
N LEU A 178 -0.53 16.86 0.01
CA LEU A 178 0.33 15.68 -0.10
C LEU A 178 0.63 15.40 -1.57
N PRO A 179 1.87 15.54 -2.03
CA PRO A 179 2.24 15.12 -3.37
C PRO A 179 2.20 13.61 -3.52
N VAL A 180 1.45 13.15 -4.51
CA VAL A 180 1.30 11.74 -4.89
C VAL A 180 1.63 11.62 -6.37
N VAL A 181 2.36 10.59 -6.75
CA VAL A 181 2.75 10.35 -8.15
C VAL A 181 1.90 9.24 -8.73
N LYS A 182 1.11 9.56 -9.74
CA LYS A 182 0.42 8.54 -10.53
C LYS A 182 1.43 7.81 -11.39
N MET A 183 1.48 6.49 -11.23
CA MET A 183 2.39 5.63 -11.98
C MET A 183 1.62 4.50 -12.66
N VAL A 184 2.08 4.10 -13.84
CA VAL A 184 1.46 3.05 -14.65
C VAL A 184 2.48 2.02 -15.09
N LYS A 185 2.04 0.78 -15.26
CA LYS A 185 2.84 -0.31 -15.83
C LYS A 185 2.00 -1.08 -16.84
N SER A 186 2.51 -1.18 -18.07
CA SER A 186 2.00 -2.09 -19.08
C SER A 186 2.69 -3.44 -18.99
N PRO A 187 2.08 -4.52 -19.46
CA PRO A 187 2.78 -5.79 -19.62
C PRO A 187 3.96 -5.62 -20.57
N ALA A 188 5.05 -6.29 -20.25
CA ALA A 188 6.19 -6.42 -21.17
C ALA A 188 5.79 -7.32 -22.35
#